data_5daef190db5bce0f5825c7b64176cbc7
#
_entry.id   5daef190db5bce0f5825c7b64176cbc7
#
_cell.length_a   1.000
_cell.length_b   1.000
_cell.length_c   1.000
_cell.angle_alpha   90.00
_cell.angle_beta   90.00
_cell.angle_gamma   90.00
#
_symmetry.space_group_name_H-M   'P 1'
#
loop_
_entity.id
_entity.type
_entity.pdbx_description
1 polymer ?
#
loop_
_entity_poly.entity_id
_entity_poly.type
_entity_poly.pdbx_seq_one_letter_code
_entity_poly.pdbx_strand_id
1 'polypeptide(L)'
;MKKLYLLLPVLFLIYWSCGDDTSNDEDVITFEKDIGHGKLAVKQTRDGGYIVAGGNSGAWLSKLDKYGNEEWENTYSLGSFGNSVAVIQTSDGGYLYAGWEGIVKADSNGVEEWKNTTHEYGVYPYYEDVIQHSNGNYYAVGGPGAGQAQLVKFSQTGNVLTRKWYGGQCEDDIFRSIVETPDEMLIIVGEKSHGNQSFPCAFNFMYYKDIWIVKTRKNGGVEWEKTHGGPYMEMADDIARIESGGYMLIGNKCDHLYDIGSCGQRAKVLVMQIDEEGNNLNQELYSGLNWMERIPYFSITTTDGGFAWVAEHKNNGTWIYRSTPNEDTTFIFANGDRGIEINQTTDGGFIIGTWDILIKTDSELFYE
;
A
#
# COMPACT_ATOMS: atom_id res chain seq x y z
N MET A 1 -19.29 -81.17 13.05
CA MET A 1 -20.35 -80.16 13.01
C MET A 1 -19.72 -78.86 12.60
N LYS A 2 -19.86 -78.47 11.31
CA LYS A 2 -19.34 -77.22 10.74
C LYS A 2 -20.46 -76.20 10.84
N LYS A 3 -20.25 -75.10 11.55
CA LYS A 3 -21.16 -73.96 11.58
C LYS A 3 -20.90 -73.07 10.37
N LEU A 4 -21.92 -72.97 9.56
CA LEU A 4 -21.99 -72.10 8.38
C LEU A 4 -22.42 -70.70 8.86
N TYR A 5 -21.60 -69.68 8.71
CA TYR A 5 -21.98 -68.28 8.94
C TYR A 5 -22.48 -67.70 7.62
N LEU A 6 -23.76 -67.36 7.65
CA LEU A 6 -24.41 -66.63 6.56
C LEU A 6 -24.06 -65.14 6.68
N LEU A 7 -23.29 -64.60 5.73
CA LEU A 7 -23.04 -63.19 5.57
C LEU A 7 -24.22 -62.55 4.82
N LEU A 8 -25.01 -61.74 5.51
CA LEU A 8 -25.99 -60.87 4.88
C LEU A 8 -25.27 -59.60 4.38
N PRO A 9 -25.48 -59.19 3.13
CA PRO A 9 -25.00 -57.90 2.67
C PRO A 9 -25.90 -56.80 3.21
N VAL A 10 -25.31 -55.89 3.98
CA VAL A 10 -25.98 -54.66 4.40
C VAL A 10 -25.92 -53.71 3.19
N LEU A 11 -27.06 -53.51 2.55
CA LEU A 11 -27.24 -52.46 1.56
C LEU A 11 -27.26 -51.11 2.28
N PHE A 12 -26.20 -50.33 2.13
CA PHE A 12 -26.22 -48.91 2.42
C PHE A 12 -26.95 -48.18 1.29
N LEU A 13 -28.20 -47.80 1.54
CA LEU A 13 -28.92 -46.83 0.74
C LEU A 13 -28.34 -45.46 1.08
N ILE A 14 -27.45 -44.98 0.22
CA ILE A 14 -27.02 -43.58 0.22
C ILE A 14 -28.20 -42.78 -0.35
N TYR A 15 -28.95 -42.14 0.53
CA TYR A 15 -29.87 -41.07 0.14
C TYR A 15 -29.00 -39.89 -0.30
N TRP A 16 -28.87 -39.64 -1.58
CA TRP A 16 -28.52 -38.35 -2.10
C TRP A 16 -29.70 -37.42 -1.87
N SER A 17 -29.62 -36.63 -0.83
CA SER A 17 -30.42 -35.42 -0.72
C SER A 17 -29.82 -34.44 -1.75
N CYS A 18 -30.49 -34.22 -2.87
CA CYS A 18 -30.37 -33.00 -3.62
C CYS A 18 -30.94 -31.89 -2.73
N GLY A 19 -30.13 -31.31 -1.87
CA GLY A 19 -30.36 -29.98 -1.38
C GLY A 19 -30.10 -29.04 -2.56
N ASP A 20 -31.09 -28.25 -2.92
CA ASP A 20 -30.87 -27.04 -3.70
C ASP A 20 -30.02 -26.10 -2.83
N ASP A 21 -28.69 -26.28 -2.87
CA ASP A 21 -27.76 -25.26 -2.48
C ASP A 21 -27.80 -24.18 -3.58
N THR A 22 -28.77 -23.28 -3.43
CA THR A 22 -28.67 -21.95 -4.01
C THR A 22 -27.73 -21.10 -3.14
N SER A 23 -26.51 -21.56 -2.89
CA SER A 23 -25.41 -20.70 -2.62
C SER A 23 -25.11 -20.02 -3.96
N ASN A 24 -25.35 -18.73 -4.05
CA ASN A 24 -24.73 -17.89 -5.06
C ASN A 24 -23.22 -17.84 -4.70
N ASP A 25 -22.51 -18.96 -4.88
CA ASP A 25 -21.08 -18.93 -5.05
C ASP A 25 -20.85 -18.26 -6.41
N GLU A 26 -20.77 -16.95 -6.41
CA GLU A 26 -20.07 -16.27 -7.51
C GLU A 26 -18.68 -16.88 -7.51
N ASP A 27 -18.31 -17.53 -8.60
CA ASP A 27 -16.99 -18.15 -8.76
C ASP A 27 -15.95 -17.09 -8.42
N VAL A 28 -15.16 -17.34 -7.39
CA VAL A 28 -14.09 -16.40 -6.98
C VAL A 28 -13.09 -16.35 -8.12
N ILE A 29 -12.96 -15.17 -8.70
CA ILE A 29 -12.07 -14.97 -9.85
C ILE A 29 -10.65 -14.83 -9.34
N THR A 30 -9.76 -15.70 -9.81
CA THR A 30 -8.32 -15.67 -9.53
C THR A 30 -7.55 -15.61 -10.84
N PHE A 31 -6.39 -14.97 -10.86
CA PHE A 31 -5.50 -14.96 -12.01
C PHE A 31 -4.09 -14.49 -11.67
N GLU A 32 -3.13 -14.86 -12.52
CA GLU A 32 -1.81 -14.26 -12.63
C GLU A 32 -1.65 -13.69 -14.03
N LYS A 33 -1.16 -12.46 -14.13
CA LYS A 33 -0.99 -11.78 -15.42
C LYS A 33 0.31 -11.00 -15.48
N ASP A 34 1.13 -11.30 -16.48
CA ASP A 34 2.30 -10.50 -16.86
C ASP A 34 1.82 -9.18 -17.51
N ILE A 35 2.21 -8.06 -16.91
CA ILE A 35 1.92 -6.71 -17.40
C ILE A 35 3.14 -6.11 -18.11
N GLY A 36 4.37 -6.59 -17.78
CA GLY A 36 5.60 -6.29 -18.53
C GLY A 36 6.15 -4.86 -18.42
N HIS A 37 5.66 -4.03 -17.48
CA HIS A 37 5.97 -2.59 -17.47
C HIS A 37 6.69 -2.08 -16.22
N GLY A 38 7.02 -2.94 -15.27
CA GLY A 38 7.77 -2.60 -14.05
C GLY A 38 7.04 -1.73 -13.04
N LYS A 39 7.10 -2.15 -11.79
CA LYS A 39 6.59 -1.51 -10.57
C LYS A 39 5.12 -1.08 -10.63
N LEU A 40 4.23 -1.98 -10.22
CA LEU A 40 2.79 -1.85 -10.38
C LEU A 40 2.10 -1.38 -9.10
N ALA A 41 1.49 -0.19 -9.13
CA ALA A 41 0.41 0.16 -8.22
C ALA A 41 -0.91 -0.36 -8.79
N VAL A 42 -1.80 -0.87 -7.94
CA VAL A 42 -3.08 -1.44 -8.37
C VAL A 42 -4.20 -1.12 -7.38
N LYS A 43 -5.37 -0.81 -7.89
CA LYS A 43 -6.61 -0.70 -7.09
C LYS A 43 -7.77 -1.37 -7.83
N GLN A 44 -8.68 -1.99 -7.07
CA GLN A 44 -9.95 -2.43 -7.63
C GLN A 44 -10.83 -1.22 -7.97
N THR A 45 -11.46 -1.24 -9.12
CA THR A 45 -12.40 -0.20 -9.58
C THR A 45 -13.84 -0.55 -9.22
N ARG A 46 -14.74 0.46 -9.21
CA ARG A 46 -16.15 0.28 -8.78
C ARG A 46 -16.95 -0.67 -9.66
N ASP A 47 -16.51 -0.93 -10.88
CA ASP A 47 -17.09 -1.91 -11.79
C ASP A 47 -16.59 -3.34 -11.57
N GLY A 48 -15.77 -3.54 -10.53
CA GLY A 48 -15.16 -4.82 -10.19
C GLY A 48 -13.89 -5.16 -10.96
N GLY A 49 -13.49 -4.35 -11.92
CA GLY A 49 -12.21 -4.45 -12.63
C GLY A 49 -11.05 -3.84 -11.82
N TYR A 50 -9.96 -3.50 -12.51
CA TYR A 50 -8.75 -2.97 -11.86
C TYR A 50 -8.17 -1.81 -12.64
N ILE A 51 -7.63 -0.84 -11.92
CA ILE A 51 -6.73 0.17 -12.48
C ILE A 51 -5.31 -0.14 -12.02
N VAL A 52 -4.40 -0.24 -12.96
CA VAL A 52 -2.98 -0.50 -12.74
C VAL A 52 -2.18 0.71 -13.20
N ALA A 53 -1.16 1.05 -12.46
CA ALA A 53 -0.28 2.16 -12.76
C ALA A 53 1.19 1.78 -12.63
N GLY A 54 2.03 2.39 -13.45
CA GLY A 54 3.47 2.18 -13.38
C GLY A 54 4.27 3.35 -13.94
N GLY A 55 5.60 3.29 -13.88
CA GLY A 55 6.44 4.45 -14.13
C GLY A 55 7.85 4.23 -14.67
N ASN A 56 8.16 3.14 -15.38
CA ASN A 56 9.53 2.88 -15.86
C ASN A 56 10.00 3.78 -17.01
N SER A 57 9.10 4.23 -17.87
CA SER A 57 9.43 5.02 -19.08
C SER A 57 8.51 6.23 -19.27
N GLY A 58 7.91 6.70 -18.20
CA GLY A 58 6.83 7.67 -18.13
C GLY A 58 5.69 7.09 -17.30
N ALA A 59 4.78 7.94 -16.86
CA ALA A 59 3.57 7.48 -16.18
C ALA A 59 2.66 6.75 -17.16
N TRP A 60 2.13 5.61 -16.78
CA TRP A 60 1.13 4.91 -17.56
C TRP A 60 0.01 4.38 -16.65
N LEU A 61 -1.18 4.24 -17.21
CA LEU A 61 -2.34 3.63 -16.60
C LEU A 61 -2.90 2.56 -17.54
N SER A 62 -3.25 1.41 -16.99
CA SER A 62 -3.98 0.35 -17.67
C SER A 62 -5.25 0.01 -16.89
N LYS A 63 -6.40 -0.01 -17.54
CA LYS A 63 -7.67 -0.47 -17.00
C LYS A 63 -7.89 -1.91 -17.45
N LEU A 64 -8.18 -2.76 -16.48
CA LEU A 64 -8.48 -4.16 -16.69
C LEU A 64 -9.92 -4.45 -16.27
N ASP A 65 -10.56 -5.42 -16.94
CA ASP A 65 -11.83 -6.00 -16.48
C ASP A 65 -11.62 -6.86 -15.20
N LYS A 66 -12.69 -7.41 -14.67
CA LYS A 66 -12.64 -8.26 -13.46
C LYS A 66 -11.87 -9.57 -13.66
N TYR A 67 -11.64 -9.99 -14.91
CA TYR A 67 -10.87 -11.18 -15.26
C TYR A 67 -9.40 -10.87 -15.58
N GLY A 68 -8.98 -9.62 -15.40
CA GLY A 68 -7.63 -9.18 -15.72
C GLY A 68 -7.37 -8.91 -17.21
N ASN A 69 -8.40 -8.89 -18.08
CA ASN A 69 -8.22 -8.53 -19.47
C ASN A 69 -8.13 -7.02 -19.62
N GLU A 70 -7.17 -6.57 -20.42
CA GLU A 70 -6.97 -5.14 -20.69
C GLU A 70 -8.14 -4.56 -21.47
N GLU A 71 -8.72 -3.47 -20.96
CA GLU A 71 -9.73 -2.67 -21.65
C GLU A 71 -9.07 -1.50 -22.40
N TRP A 72 -8.10 -0.86 -21.77
CA TRP A 72 -7.26 0.17 -22.38
C TRP A 72 -5.96 0.39 -21.60
N GLU A 73 -4.94 0.91 -22.28
CA GLU A 73 -3.70 1.39 -21.73
C GLU A 73 -3.32 2.75 -22.33
N ASN A 74 -2.86 3.68 -21.49
CA ASN A 74 -2.42 4.99 -21.91
C ASN A 74 -1.14 5.41 -21.17
N THR A 75 -0.24 6.07 -21.91
CA THR A 75 0.99 6.64 -21.38
C THR A 75 0.90 8.16 -21.32
N TYR A 76 1.37 8.73 -20.22
CA TYR A 76 1.34 10.18 -20.00
C TYR A 76 2.75 10.72 -19.93
N SER A 77 2.98 11.92 -20.53
CA SER A 77 4.29 12.58 -20.50
C SER A 77 4.56 13.17 -19.13
N LEU A 78 4.90 12.33 -18.16
CA LEU A 78 5.61 12.68 -16.94
C LEU A 78 7.05 12.17 -17.10
N GLY A 79 7.99 12.74 -16.35
CA GLY A 79 9.39 12.31 -16.42
C GLY A 79 9.58 10.84 -16.04
N SER A 80 10.67 10.28 -16.50
CA SER A 80 10.88 8.83 -16.61
C SER A 80 11.61 8.17 -15.43
N PHE A 81 11.64 8.76 -14.25
CA PHE A 81 12.38 8.21 -13.09
C PHE A 81 11.50 8.07 -11.85
N GLY A 82 10.60 7.11 -11.81
CA GLY A 82 9.74 6.99 -10.66
C GLY A 82 9.70 5.61 -10.03
N ASN A 83 10.13 5.53 -8.78
CA ASN A 83 10.02 4.35 -7.94
C ASN A 83 8.76 4.34 -7.06
N SER A 84 8.04 5.46 -6.96
CA SER A 84 6.80 5.57 -6.20
C SER A 84 5.67 5.93 -7.14
N VAL A 85 4.60 5.18 -7.03
CA VAL A 85 3.40 5.34 -7.82
C VAL A 85 2.22 5.09 -6.92
N ALA A 86 1.29 6.03 -6.90
CA ALA A 86 -0.02 5.84 -6.30
C ALA A 86 -1.10 6.03 -7.36
N VAL A 87 -2.14 5.22 -7.31
CA VAL A 87 -3.29 5.31 -8.21
C VAL A 87 -4.58 5.18 -7.43
N ILE A 88 -5.55 6.03 -7.76
CA ILE A 88 -6.91 5.94 -7.22
C ILE A 88 -7.94 6.13 -8.33
N GLN A 89 -9.12 5.53 -8.16
CA GLN A 89 -10.29 5.90 -8.94
C GLN A 89 -10.98 7.09 -8.28
N THR A 90 -11.21 8.15 -9.03
CA THR A 90 -11.84 9.38 -8.56
C THR A 90 -13.38 9.29 -8.54
N SER A 91 -14.06 10.18 -7.80
CA SER A 91 -15.51 10.14 -7.62
C SER A 91 -16.30 10.32 -8.92
N ASP A 92 -15.73 10.97 -9.93
CA ASP A 92 -16.29 11.16 -11.25
C ASP A 92 -16.15 9.94 -12.18
N GLY A 93 -15.49 8.86 -11.69
CA GLY A 93 -15.25 7.63 -12.45
C GLY A 93 -13.93 7.61 -13.21
N GLY A 94 -13.19 8.71 -13.24
CA GLY A 94 -11.85 8.78 -13.80
C GLY A 94 -10.78 8.25 -12.84
N TYR A 95 -9.51 8.55 -13.15
CA TYR A 95 -8.37 8.02 -12.43
C TYR A 95 -7.34 9.12 -12.13
N LEU A 96 -6.71 9.02 -10.98
CA LEU A 96 -5.63 9.92 -10.59
C LEU A 96 -4.37 9.10 -10.33
N TYR A 97 -3.30 9.44 -11.04
CA TYR A 97 -1.95 8.94 -10.86
C TYR A 97 -1.12 9.98 -10.12
N ALA A 98 -0.34 9.58 -9.14
CA ALA A 98 0.67 10.42 -8.51
C ALA A 98 2.00 9.66 -8.40
N GLY A 99 3.12 10.36 -8.59
CA GLY A 99 4.42 9.72 -8.53
C GLY A 99 5.56 10.74 -8.68
N TRP A 100 6.69 10.27 -9.18
CA TRP A 100 7.83 11.14 -9.49
C TRP A 100 7.45 12.12 -10.60
N GLU A 101 7.84 13.37 -10.41
CA GLU A 101 7.64 14.50 -11.32
C GLU A 101 6.18 14.99 -11.48
N GLY A 102 5.20 14.39 -10.80
CA GLY A 102 3.88 15.00 -10.86
C GLY A 102 2.69 14.11 -10.60
N ILE A 103 1.58 14.64 -11.01
CA ILE A 103 0.24 14.05 -10.87
C ILE A 103 -0.52 14.21 -12.18
N VAL A 104 -1.26 13.17 -12.58
CA VAL A 104 -2.10 13.15 -13.78
C VAL A 104 -3.51 12.73 -13.40
N LYS A 105 -4.51 13.44 -13.91
CA LYS A 105 -5.91 13.05 -13.90
C LYS A 105 -6.32 12.62 -15.30
N ALA A 106 -6.89 11.44 -15.40
CA ALA A 106 -7.51 10.93 -16.61
C ALA A 106 -9.01 10.69 -16.39
N ASP A 107 -9.80 10.76 -17.47
CA ASP A 107 -11.21 10.37 -17.45
C ASP A 107 -11.37 8.83 -17.33
N SER A 108 -12.60 8.34 -17.37
CA SER A 108 -12.91 6.91 -17.28
C SER A 108 -12.38 6.08 -18.45
N ASN A 109 -12.02 6.70 -19.57
CA ASN A 109 -11.45 6.07 -20.76
C ASN A 109 -9.91 6.21 -20.81
N GLY A 110 -9.30 6.75 -19.76
CA GLY A 110 -7.88 6.99 -19.69
C GLY A 110 -7.40 8.22 -20.47
N VAL A 111 -8.28 9.10 -20.94
CA VAL A 111 -7.87 10.32 -21.61
C VAL A 111 -7.42 11.36 -20.60
N GLU A 112 -6.22 11.93 -20.80
CA GLU A 112 -5.69 13.00 -19.92
C GLU A 112 -6.64 14.18 -19.86
N GLU A 113 -7.15 14.51 -18.67
CA GLU A 113 -7.92 15.73 -18.45
C GLU A 113 -7.01 16.88 -18.05
N TRP A 114 -6.06 16.59 -17.17
CA TRP A 114 -5.03 17.54 -16.78
C TRP A 114 -3.84 16.80 -16.14
N LYS A 115 -2.71 17.49 -16.12
CA LYS A 115 -1.53 17.08 -15.33
C LYS A 115 -0.89 18.28 -14.64
N ASN A 116 -0.19 18.01 -13.57
CA ASN A 116 0.58 19.02 -12.86
C ASN A 116 1.97 18.49 -12.53
N THR A 117 2.96 19.13 -13.16
CA THR A 117 4.39 18.86 -12.97
C THR A 117 5.11 20.05 -12.32
N THR A 118 4.34 20.94 -11.68
CA THR A 118 4.89 22.16 -11.09
C THR A 118 5.85 21.84 -9.96
N HIS A 119 7.09 22.22 -10.13
CA HIS A 119 8.12 22.14 -9.13
C HIS A 119 8.43 23.51 -8.52
N GLU A 120 8.88 23.52 -7.30
CA GLU A 120 9.35 24.75 -6.63
C GLU A 120 10.86 24.64 -6.39
N TYR A 121 11.57 25.75 -6.55
CA TYR A 121 13.01 25.86 -6.31
C TYR A 121 13.87 24.86 -7.11
N GLY A 122 13.39 24.40 -8.27
CA GLY A 122 14.11 23.42 -9.11
C GLY A 122 14.07 21.98 -8.58
N VAL A 123 13.22 21.70 -7.58
CA VAL A 123 13.02 20.37 -7.02
C VAL A 123 11.74 19.77 -7.58
N TYR A 124 11.86 18.61 -8.22
CA TYR A 124 10.70 17.90 -8.74
C TYR A 124 9.86 17.32 -7.61
N PRO A 125 8.53 17.36 -7.74
CA PRO A 125 7.66 16.73 -6.77
C PRO A 125 7.86 15.21 -6.80
N TYR A 126 7.88 14.62 -5.63
CA TYR A 126 7.92 13.19 -5.44
C TYR A 126 6.76 12.83 -4.52
N TYR A 127 5.72 12.19 -5.08
CA TYR A 127 4.53 11.80 -4.35
C TYR A 127 4.56 10.29 -4.08
N GLU A 128 4.36 9.93 -2.82
CA GLU A 128 4.28 8.55 -2.36
C GLU A 128 2.83 8.08 -2.32
N ASP A 129 1.90 8.96 -1.96
CA ASP A 129 0.50 8.62 -1.85
C ASP A 129 -0.40 9.81 -2.20
N VAL A 130 -1.65 9.51 -2.59
CA VAL A 130 -2.66 10.48 -3.00
C VAL A 130 -4.06 10.02 -2.62
N ILE A 131 -4.89 10.95 -2.15
CA ILE A 131 -6.31 10.71 -1.91
C ILE A 131 -7.18 11.76 -2.61
N GLN A 132 -8.40 11.38 -2.94
CA GLN A 132 -9.49 12.33 -3.17
C GLN A 132 -10.26 12.51 -1.87
N HIS A 133 -10.16 13.69 -1.29
CA HIS A 133 -10.84 14.07 -0.06
C HIS A 133 -12.35 14.30 -0.31
N SER A 134 -13.17 14.12 0.72
CA SER A 134 -14.63 14.30 0.69
C SER A 134 -15.08 15.67 0.15
N ASN A 135 -14.23 16.71 0.26
CA ASN A 135 -14.48 18.03 -0.33
C ASN A 135 -14.22 18.10 -1.85
N GLY A 136 -13.88 16.98 -2.50
CA GLY A 136 -13.62 16.85 -3.93
C GLY A 136 -12.22 17.26 -4.38
N ASN A 137 -11.37 17.84 -3.53
CA ASN A 137 -9.99 18.16 -3.87
C ASN A 137 -9.09 16.93 -3.69
N TYR A 138 -7.90 17.00 -4.28
CA TYR A 138 -6.89 15.95 -4.15
C TYR A 138 -5.79 16.40 -3.20
N TYR A 139 -5.27 15.44 -2.42
CA TYR A 139 -4.16 15.67 -1.51
C TYR A 139 -3.10 14.61 -1.77
N ALA A 140 -1.89 15.06 -2.07
CA ALA A 140 -0.74 14.20 -2.29
C ALA A 140 0.34 14.47 -1.25
N VAL A 141 0.98 13.42 -0.79
CA VAL A 141 2.07 13.47 0.19
C VAL A 141 3.33 12.82 -0.36
N GLY A 142 4.47 13.19 0.20
CA GLY A 142 5.77 12.66 -0.17
C GLY A 142 6.91 13.53 0.33
N GLY A 143 7.99 13.58 -0.45
CA GLY A 143 9.14 14.43 -0.17
C GLY A 143 9.92 14.71 -1.45
N PRO A 144 10.78 15.72 -1.48
CA PRO A 144 11.56 16.09 -2.66
C PRO A 144 12.85 15.26 -2.81
N GLY A 145 13.05 14.23 -2.00
CA GLY A 145 14.28 13.42 -2.02
C GLY A 145 15.52 14.11 -1.39
N ALA A 146 15.37 15.31 -0.86
CA ALA A 146 16.43 16.03 -0.14
C ALA A 146 15.81 17.10 0.75
N GLY A 147 15.37 16.76 1.96
CA GLY A 147 14.98 17.75 2.94
C GLY A 147 13.64 17.49 3.61
N GLN A 148 12.62 18.27 3.31
CA GLN A 148 11.37 18.29 4.08
C GLN A 148 10.29 17.42 3.43
N ALA A 149 9.47 16.75 4.24
CA ALA A 149 8.23 16.12 3.78
C ALA A 149 7.24 17.19 3.26
N GLN A 150 6.36 16.81 2.35
CA GLN A 150 5.38 17.73 1.77
C GLN A 150 3.96 17.18 1.77
N LEU A 151 3.01 18.11 1.89
CA LEU A 151 1.60 17.90 1.60
C LEU A 151 1.18 18.93 0.54
N VAL A 152 0.64 18.47 -0.57
CA VAL A 152 0.16 19.30 -1.66
C VAL A 152 -1.33 19.09 -1.86
N LYS A 153 -2.08 20.17 -1.86
CA LYS A 153 -3.51 20.17 -2.17
C LYS A 153 -3.71 20.67 -3.59
N PHE A 154 -4.45 19.91 -4.38
CA PHE A 154 -4.86 20.27 -5.73
C PHE A 154 -6.38 20.48 -5.81
N SER A 155 -6.80 21.41 -6.66
CA SER A 155 -8.19 21.51 -7.05
C SER A 155 -8.59 20.33 -7.94
N GLN A 156 -9.89 20.16 -8.18
CA GLN A 156 -10.42 19.19 -9.13
C GLN A 156 -9.89 19.40 -10.57
N THR A 157 -9.42 20.61 -10.88
CA THR A 157 -8.86 20.99 -12.18
C THR A 157 -7.33 20.99 -12.20
N GLY A 158 -6.68 20.38 -11.19
CA GLY A 158 -5.23 20.19 -11.16
C GLY A 158 -4.40 21.41 -10.71
N ASN A 159 -5.03 22.52 -10.32
CA ASN A 159 -4.29 23.67 -9.82
C ASN A 159 -3.81 23.42 -8.38
N VAL A 160 -2.55 23.74 -8.07
CA VAL A 160 -2.04 23.73 -6.71
C VAL A 160 -2.75 24.81 -5.90
N LEU A 161 -3.51 24.42 -4.90
CA LEU A 161 -4.20 25.33 -3.96
C LEU A 161 -3.34 25.63 -2.74
N THR A 162 -2.56 24.66 -2.28
CA THR A 162 -1.69 24.80 -1.12
C THR A 162 -0.55 23.79 -1.24
N ARG A 163 0.67 24.22 -0.93
CA ARG A 163 1.83 23.37 -0.68
C ARG A 163 2.37 23.68 0.69
N LYS A 164 2.62 22.68 1.49
CA LYS A 164 3.19 22.78 2.84
C LYS A 164 4.36 21.86 2.98
N TRP A 165 5.39 22.36 3.62
CA TRP A 165 6.61 21.64 3.97
C TRP A 165 6.61 21.37 5.46
N TYR A 166 7.05 20.20 5.85
CA TYR A 166 7.10 19.72 7.23
C TYR A 166 8.50 19.17 7.54
N GLY A 167 8.88 19.24 8.83
CA GLY A 167 10.18 18.78 9.29
C GLY A 167 11.27 19.82 9.21
N GLY A 168 12.50 19.42 9.37
CA GLY A 168 13.67 20.27 9.40
C GLY A 168 14.26 20.52 8.02
N GLN A 169 14.93 21.67 7.87
CA GLN A 169 15.78 21.88 6.70
C GLN A 169 17.00 20.95 6.79
N CYS A 170 17.34 20.26 5.72
CA CYS A 170 18.45 19.32 5.65
C CYS A 170 18.24 18.02 6.46
N GLU A 171 17.03 17.72 6.85
CA GLU A 171 16.59 16.41 7.33
C GLU A 171 16.02 15.63 6.15
N ASP A 172 16.14 14.32 6.17
CA ASP A 172 15.57 13.45 5.11
C ASP A 172 14.19 12.96 5.57
N ASP A 173 13.29 13.96 5.78
CA ASP A 173 11.92 13.70 6.19
C ASP A 173 11.06 13.37 4.99
N ILE A 174 10.18 12.38 5.11
CA ILE A 174 9.28 11.98 4.05
C ILE A 174 7.94 11.53 4.60
N PHE A 175 6.87 11.89 3.94
CA PHE A 175 5.55 11.28 4.13
C PHE A 175 5.34 10.15 3.15
N ARG A 176 4.76 9.04 3.64
CA ARG A 176 4.55 7.80 2.90
C ARG A 176 3.09 7.56 2.57
N SER A 177 2.19 7.77 3.51
CA SER A 177 0.77 7.48 3.32
C SER A 177 -0.11 8.53 3.99
N ILE A 178 -1.34 8.69 3.50
CA ILE A 178 -2.31 9.69 3.94
C ILE A 178 -3.72 9.11 3.97
N VAL A 179 -4.46 9.42 5.03
CA VAL A 179 -5.89 9.09 5.15
C VAL A 179 -6.70 10.30 5.56
N GLU A 180 -7.94 10.36 5.08
CA GLU A 180 -8.94 11.30 5.57
C GLU A 180 -9.59 10.76 6.85
N THR A 181 -9.72 11.62 7.85
CA THR A 181 -10.37 11.30 9.12
C THR A 181 -11.88 11.59 9.06
N PRO A 182 -12.71 11.00 9.97
CA PRO A 182 -14.16 11.26 9.99
C PRO A 182 -14.54 12.73 10.21
N ASP A 183 -13.66 13.51 10.84
CA ASP A 183 -13.83 14.96 11.04
C ASP A 183 -13.28 15.79 9.87
N GLU A 184 -13.04 15.13 8.71
CA GLU A 184 -12.53 15.72 7.46
C GLU A 184 -11.16 16.42 7.63
N MET A 185 -10.35 15.98 8.58
CA MET A 185 -8.94 16.28 8.69
C MET A 185 -8.11 15.22 7.95
N LEU A 186 -6.81 15.31 8.05
CA LEU A 186 -5.88 14.36 7.44
C LEU A 186 -4.96 13.80 8.51
N ILE A 187 -4.73 12.49 8.50
CA ILE A 187 -3.60 11.87 9.18
C ILE A 187 -2.61 11.42 8.11
N ILE A 188 -1.36 11.76 8.33
CA ILE A 188 -0.26 11.52 7.43
C ILE A 188 0.82 10.80 8.23
N VAL A 189 1.40 9.76 7.66
CA VAL A 189 2.50 9.02 8.29
C VAL A 189 3.72 8.97 7.38
N GLY A 190 4.87 8.73 8.01
CA GLY A 190 6.12 8.61 7.31
C GLY A 190 7.30 8.54 8.28
N GLU A 191 8.39 9.17 7.91
CA GLU A 191 9.66 9.11 8.61
C GLU A 191 10.12 10.52 8.98
N LYS A 192 10.51 10.71 10.23
CA LYS A 192 11.20 11.90 10.72
C LYS A 192 12.64 11.56 11.03
N SER A 193 13.54 12.22 10.36
CA SER A 193 14.97 12.05 10.58
C SER A 193 15.43 12.85 11.78
N HIS A 194 16.29 12.25 12.59
CA HIS A 194 17.00 12.93 13.66
C HIS A 194 18.44 13.22 13.20
N GLY A 195 18.64 14.38 12.57
CA GLY A 195 19.95 14.82 12.12
C GLY A 195 20.92 15.02 13.28
N ASN A 196 22.21 14.79 13.05
CA ASN A 196 23.24 15.21 14.00
C ASN A 196 23.28 16.73 14.03
N GLN A 197 22.81 17.32 15.13
CA GLN A 197 22.75 18.79 15.34
C GLN A 197 24.09 19.51 15.15
N SER A 198 25.21 18.77 15.14
CA SER A 198 26.55 19.33 14.94
C SER A 198 26.91 19.66 13.49
N PHE A 199 26.19 19.09 12.53
CA PHE A 199 26.42 19.31 11.09
C PHE A 199 25.10 19.35 10.33
N PRO A 200 24.27 20.40 10.49
CA PRO A 200 23.08 20.56 9.67
C PRO A 200 23.52 20.62 8.20
N CYS A 201 22.93 19.81 7.34
CA CYS A 201 23.22 19.70 5.91
C CYS A 201 24.57 19.03 5.52
N ALA A 202 25.33 18.48 6.43
CA ALA A 202 26.42 17.59 6.04
C ALA A 202 25.82 16.24 5.60
N PHE A 203 26.32 15.69 4.48
CA PHE A 203 25.98 14.34 4.00
C PHE A 203 26.48 13.27 4.99
N ASN A 204 25.95 13.27 6.19
CA ASN A 204 26.27 12.28 7.19
C ASN A 204 25.14 11.23 7.19
N PHE A 205 25.37 10.15 6.48
CA PHE A 205 24.47 9.04 6.18
C PHE A 205 24.01 8.22 7.40
N MET A 206 24.13 8.71 8.60
CA MET A 206 23.62 8.07 9.81
C MET A 206 22.38 8.82 10.31
N TYR A 207 21.28 8.68 9.57
CA TYR A 207 20.00 9.20 10.06
C TYR A 207 19.30 8.12 10.85
N TYR A 208 19.08 8.39 12.13
CA TYR A 208 18.05 7.71 12.88
C TYR A 208 16.72 8.25 12.39
N LYS A 209 15.82 7.37 12.01
CA LYS A 209 14.48 7.73 11.56
C LYS A 209 13.48 7.17 12.55
N ASP A 210 12.55 7.99 12.97
CA ASP A 210 11.40 7.60 13.77
C ASP A 210 10.13 7.66 12.94
N ILE A 211 9.16 6.82 13.28
CA ILE A 211 7.80 6.95 12.76
C ILE A 211 7.30 8.35 13.08
N TRP A 212 6.83 9.03 12.05
CA TRP A 212 6.23 10.35 12.18
C TRP A 212 4.75 10.31 11.81
N ILE A 213 3.90 10.79 12.71
CA ILE A 213 2.46 10.88 12.52
C ILE A 213 2.07 12.35 12.68
N VAL A 214 1.37 12.87 11.68
CA VAL A 214 0.93 14.28 11.67
C VAL A 214 -0.56 14.33 11.37
N LYS A 215 -1.35 14.91 12.29
CA LYS A 215 -2.74 15.29 12.01
C LYS A 215 -2.78 16.73 11.55
N THR A 216 -3.38 16.97 10.38
CA THR A 216 -3.49 18.30 9.81
C THR A 216 -4.93 18.66 9.47
N ARG A 217 -5.25 19.94 9.54
CA ARG A 217 -6.46 20.51 8.96
C ARG A 217 -6.37 20.51 7.43
N LYS A 218 -7.49 20.66 6.74
CA LYS A 218 -7.60 20.72 5.26
C LYS A 218 -6.71 21.78 4.59
N ASN A 219 -6.22 22.78 5.36
CA ASN A 219 -5.29 23.80 4.86
C ASN A 219 -3.81 23.46 5.12
N GLY A 220 -3.53 22.26 5.62
CA GLY A 220 -2.20 21.81 5.99
C GLY A 220 -1.66 22.39 7.31
N GLY A 221 -2.51 23.08 8.09
CA GLY A 221 -2.12 23.50 9.44
C GLY A 221 -2.07 22.30 10.38
N VAL A 222 -0.97 22.11 11.08
CA VAL A 222 -0.79 21.00 12.05
C VAL A 222 -1.80 21.18 13.19
N GLU A 223 -2.52 20.09 13.49
CA GLU A 223 -3.35 19.98 14.70
C GLU A 223 -2.51 19.40 15.83
N TRP A 224 -1.87 18.29 15.55
CA TRP A 224 -0.86 17.67 16.40
C TRP A 224 0.13 16.86 15.54
N GLU A 225 1.32 16.62 16.08
CA GLU A 225 2.29 15.67 15.53
C GLU A 225 2.87 14.82 16.65
N LYS A 226 3.22 13.58 16.31
CA LYS A 226 3.86 12.62 17.21
C LYS A 226 4.95 11.84 16.48
N THR A 227 5.97 11.48 17.25
CA THR A 227 7.00 10.55 16.80
C THR A 227 6.99 9.32 17.71
N HIS A 228 7.15 8.16 17.09
CA HIS A 228 7.32 6.89 17.77
C HIS A 228 8.59 6.25 17.27
N GLY A 229 9.54 6.04 18.14
CA GLY A 229 10.81 5.47 17.76
C GLY A 229 11.67 5.12 18.96
N GLY A 230 12.89 4.74 18.67
CA GLY A 230 13.85 4.24 19.64
C GLY A 230 15.30 4.57 19.25
N PRO A 231 16.26 3.78 19.71
CA PRO A 231 17.66 4.05 19.40
C PRO A 231 18.09 3.65 17.97
N TYR A 232 17.17 3.11 17.19
CA TYR A 232 17.42 2.60 15.85
C TYR A 232 16.45 3.26 14.85
N MET A 233 16.31 2.64 13.67
CA MET A 233 15.44 3.16 12.63
C MET A 233 14.06 2.50 12.74
N GLU A 234 13.02 3.31 12.86
CA GLU A 234 11.62 2.95 12.74
C GLU A 234 10.98 3.81 11.64
N MET A 235 10.24 3.17 10.75
CA MET A 235 9.62 3.83 9.61
C MET A 235 8.15 3.42 9.53
N ALA A 236 7.28 4.33 9.11
CA ALA A 236 5.91 4.02 8.74
C ALA A 236 5.79 4.05 7.22
N ASP A 237 5.28 2.96 6.65
CA ASP A 237 5.10 2.84 5.21
C ASP A 237 3.65 3.11 4.82
N ASP A 238 2.68 2.67 5.65
CA ASP A 238 1.27 2.83 5.35
C ASP A 238 0.41 3.06 6.60
N ILE A 239 -0.77 3.66 6.41
CA ILE A 239 -1.79 3.85 7.44
C ILE A 239 -3.18 3.60 6.87
N ALA A 240 -3.99 2.85 7.61
CA ALA A 240 -5.38 2.62 7.28
C ALA A 240 -6.28 2.85 8.50
N ARG A 241 -7.51 3.28 8.24
CA ARG A 241 -8.51 3.44 9.30
C ARG A 241 -9.09 2.09 9.69
N ILE A 242 -9.28 1.88 10.99
CA ILE A 242 -9.95 0.70 11.54
C ILE A 242 -11.45 1.01 11.74
N GLU A 243 -12.32 0.09 11.34
CA GLU A 243 -13.78 0.29 11.48
C GLU A 243 -14.22 0.52 12.93
N SER A 244 -13.58 -0.12 13.89
CA SER A 244 -13.85 0.04 15.33
C SER A 244 -13.36 1.38 15.91
N GLY A 245 -12.69 2.20 15.12
CA GLY A 245 -12.09 3.49 15.50
C GLY A 245 -10.58 3.43 15.62
N GLY A 246 -9.94 4.59 15.42
CA GLY A 246 -8.48 4.72 15.35
C GLY A 246 -7.91 4.22 14.03
N TYR A 247 -6.60 3.95 14.00
CA TYR A 247 -5.85 3.65 12.80
C TYR A 247 -4.87 2.51 13.05
N MET A 248 -4.64 1.70 12.02
CA MET A 248 -3.55 0.76 11.94
C MET A 248 -2.46 1.35 11.06
N LEU A 249 -1.25 1.31 11.57
CA LEU A 249 -0.05 1.76 10.91
C LEU A 249 0.86 0.55 10.74
N ILE A 250 1.40 0.39 9.56
CA ILE A 250 2.39 -0.64 9.26
C ILE A 250 3.68 0.01 8.79
N GLY A 251 4.77 -0.61 9.19
CA GLY A 251 6.09 -0.12 8.87
C GLY A 251 7.18 -1.07 9.30
N ASN A 252 8.34 -0.51 9.58
CA ASN A 252 9.54 -1.27 9.81
C ASN A 252 10.27 -0.81 11.05
N LYS A 253 10.87 -1.77 11.77
CA LYS A 253 11.76 -1.54 12.89
C LYS A 253 13.06 -2.28 12.72
N CYS A 254 14.17 -1.56 12.87
CA CYS A 254 15.51 -2.14 12.93
C CYS A 254 15.93 -2.42 14.37
N ASP A 255 16.58 -3.54 14.59
CA ASP A 255 17.20 -3.86 15.89
C ASP A 255 18.67 -3.41 15.96
N HIS A 256 19.31 -3.17 14.82
CA HIS A 256 20.68 -2.71 14.69
C HIS A 256 20.84 -1.87 13.42
N LEU A 257 21.74 -0.91 13.45
CA LEU A 257 22.21 -0.24 12.25
C LEU A 257 23.42 -1.02 11.71
N TYR A 258 23.28 -1.61 10.54
CA TYR A 258 24.40 -2.05 9.73
C TYR A 258 24.73 -0.94 8.73
N ASP A 259 26.01 -0.62 8.61
CA ASP A 259 26.57 0.38 7.69
C ASP A 259 25.58 1.39 7.06
N ILE A 260 25.71 2.65 7.47
CA ILE A 260 25.14 3.81 6.80
C ILE A 260 23.63 3.70 6.47
N GLY A 261 22.80 3.68 7.52
CA GLY A 261 21.35 3.94 7.36
C GLY A 261 20.52 2.79 6.79
N SER A 262 20.99 1.56 6.83
CA SER A 262 20.20 0.39 6.45
C SER A 262 19.96 -0.56 7.61
N CYS A 263 18.75 -1.13 7.68
CA CYS A 263 18.41 -2.17 8.65
C CYS A 263 19.15 -3.49 8.45
N GLY A 264 19.81 -3.67 7.32
CA GLY A 264 20.36 -4.97 6.94
C GLY A 264 19.27 -6.07 6.94
N GLN A 265 19.68 -7.31 7.12
CA GLN A 265 18.80 -8.50 7.10
C GLN A 265 17.99 -8.70 8.39
N ARG A 266 17.80 -7.68 9.24
CA ARG A 266 17.15 -7.79 10.56
C ARG A 266 16.02 -6.80 10.78
N ALA A 267 15.44 -6.27 9.69
CA ALA A 267 14.21 -5.50 9.79
C ALA A 267 13.06 -6.41 10.27
N LYS A 268 12.25 -5.87 11.17
CA LYS A 268 10.99 -6.48 11.61
C LYS A 268 9.84 -5.67 11.06
N VAL A 269 8.77 -6.32 10.66
CA VAL A 269 7.52 -5.62 10.38
C VAL A 269 6.95 -5.14 11.70
N LEU A 270 6.66 -3.85 11.77
CA LEU A 270 5.97 -3.22 12.87
C LEU A 270 4.52 -2.98 12.47
N VAL A 271 3.60 -3.53 13.23
CA VAL A 271 2.17 -3.22 13.16
C VAL A 271 1.83 -2.44 14.42
N MET A 272 1.31 -1.23 14.28
CA MET A 272 0.96 -0.35 15.39
C MET A 272 -0.49 0.11 15.27
N GLN A 273 -1.26 -0.06 16.33
CA GLN A 273 -2.59 0.52 16.44
C GLN A 273 -2.52 1.83 17.22
N ILE A 274 -3.11 2.88 16.68
CA ILE A 274 -3.20 4.19 17.33
C ILE A 274 -4.66 4.63 17.48
N ASP A 275 -4.92 5.45 18.49
CA ASP A 275 -6.21 6.12 18.66
C ASP A 275 -6.34 7.37 17.74
N GLU A 276 -7.49 8.05 17.82
CA GLU A 276 -7.76 9.28 17.04
C GLU A 276 -6.83 10.46 17.41
N GLU A 277 -6.20 10.42 18.58
CA GLU A 277 -5.22 11.38 19.07
C GLU A 277 -3.78 10.95 18.75
N GLY A 278 -3.57 9.83 18.04
CA GLY A 278 -2.26 9.30 17.65
C GLY A 278 -1.47 8.64 18.80
N ASN A 279 -2.13 8.27 19.91
CA ASN A 279 -1.47 7.51 20.96
C ASN A 279 -1.37 6.04 20.57
N ASN A 280 -0.22 5.44 20.81
CA ASN A 280 -0.03 4.00 20.60
C ASN A 280 -0.90 3.21 21.60
N LEU A 281 -1.82 2.42 21.08
CA LEU A 281 -2.71 1.53 21.84
C LEU A 281 -2.09 0.13 21.98
N ASN A 282 -1.50 -0.35 20.89
CA ASN A 282 -0.85 -1.65 20.78
C ASN A 282 0.18 -1.63 19.67
N GLN A 283 1.24 -2.42 19.83
CA GLN A 283 2.18 -2.68 18.75
C GLN A 283 2.67 -4.12 18.78
N GLU A 284 2.84 -4.69 17.61
CA GLU A 284 3.36 -6.03 17.41
C GLU A 284 4.54 -6.00 16.44
N LEU A 285 5.49 -6.89 16.68
CA LEU A 285 6.69 -7.04 15.86
C LEU A 285 6.71 -8.44 15.26
N TYR A 286 6.56 -8.52 13.98
CA TYR A 286 6.65 -9.77 13.25
C TYR A 286 8.11 -10.04 12.88
N SER A 287 8.67 -11.05 13.55
CA SER A 287 10.03 -11.54 13.33
C SER A 287 9.97 -13.01 12.97
N GLY A 288 10.91 -13.50 12.23
CA GLY A 288 10.97 -14.92 11.80
C GLY A 288 11.09 -15.09 10.30
N LEU A 289 10.93 -14.00 9.62
CA LEU A 289 11.30 -13.90 8.21
C LEU A 289 12.83 -13.73 8.16
N ASN A 290 13.58 -14.72 8.67
CA ASN A 290 15.06 -14.72 8.82
C ASN A 290 15.83 -14.45 7.51
N TRP A 291 15.11 -14.04 6.46
CA TRP A 291 15.59 -13.90 5.12
C TRP A 291 15.06 -12.65 4.39
N MET A 292 14.41 -11.73 5.12
CA MET A 292 14.05 -10.44 4.52
C MET A 292 15.32 -9.63 4.26
N GLU A 293 15.72 -9.57 3.02
CA GLU A 293 16.75 -8.63 2.58
C GLU A 293 16.18 -7.22 2.39
N ARG A 294 14.85 -7.08 2.39
CA ARG A 294 14.14 -5.80 2.24
C ARG A 294 12.83 -5.75 3.04
N ILE A 295 12.43 -4.59 3.24
CA ILE A 295 11.33 -3.99 3.98
C ILE A 295 9.99 -4.32 3.31
N PRO A 296 8.88 -4.62 4.02
CA PRO A 296 7.54 -4.62 3.41
C PRO A 296 7.29 -3.28 2.74
N TYR A 297 6.71 -3.32 1.55
CA TYR A 297 6.49 -2.12 0.76
C TYR A 297 5.10 -1.55 0.95
N PHE A 298 4.11 -2.42 1.18
CA PHE A 298 2.72 -2.03 1.30
C PHE A 298 1.95 -2.96 2.22
N SER A 299 0.95 -2.39 2.85
CA SER A 299 0.07 -3.09 3.76
C SER A 299 -1.32 -2.50 3.73
N ILE A 300 -2.28 -3.27 4.18
CA ILE A 300 -3.68 -2.87 4.28
C ILE A 300 -4.32 -3.45 5.53
N THR A 301 -5.33 -2.77 6.05
CA THR A 301 -6.32 -3.41 6.93
C THR A 301 -7.31 -4.21 6.10
N THR A 302 -7.76 -5.34 6.61
CA THR A 302 -8.74 -6.19 5.96
C THR A 302 -10.13 -6.02 6.59
N THR A 303 -11.18 -6.33 5.83
CA THR A 303 -12.58 -6.15 6.25
C THR A 303 -12.97 -7.03 7.42
N ASP A 304 -12.23 -8.10 7.71
CA ASP A 304 -12.41 -8.97 8.88
C ASP A 304 -11.73 -8.45 10.15
N GLY A 305 -11.13 -7.25 10.09
CA GLY A 305 -10.42 -6.61 11.20
C GLY A 305 -8.97 -7.06 11.37
N GLY A 306 -8.44 -7.81 10.42
CA GLY A 306 -7.05 -8.17 10.31
C GLY A 306 -6.23 -7.19 9.45
N PHE A 307 -5.13 -7.66 8.94
CA PHE A 307 -4.27 -6.91 8.01
C PHE A 307 -3.53 -7.86 7.06
N ALA A 308 -3.06 -7.31 5.95
CA ALA A 308 -2.17 -8.02 5.03
C ALA A 308 -1.05 -7.10 4.57
N TRP A 309 0.10 -7.69 4.23
CA TRP A 309 1.23 -6.96 3.67
C TRP A 309 2.02 -7.81 2.68
N VAL A 310 2.77 -7.14 1.81
CA VAL A 310 3.66 -7.77 0.84
C VAL A 310 5.10 -7.34 1.08
N ALA A 311 6.02 -8.27 0.87
CA ALA A 311 7.45 -8.05 0.98
C ALA A 311 8.24 -8.83 -0.06
N GLU A 312 9.49 -8.43 -0.29
CA GLU A 312 10.42 -9.17 -1.14
C GLU A 312 11.06 -10.34 -0.37
N HIS A 313 11.14 -11.49 -1.02
CA HIS A 313 11.90 -12.64 -0.56
C HIS A 313 13.28 -12.69 -1.23
N LYS A 314 14.32 -13.11 -0.50
CA LYS A 314 15.73 -13.11 -0.94
C LYS A 314 16.02 -13.92 -2.22
N ASN A 315 15.17 -14.86 -2.59
CA ASN A 315 15.30 -15.66 -3.80
C ASN A 315 14.46 -15.08 -4.95
N ASN A 316 14.23 -13.77 -4.94
CA ASN A 316 13.44 -13.05 -5.93
C ASN A 316 11.96 -13.48 -5.99
N GLY A 317 11.32 -13.72 -4.86
CA GLY A 317 9.89 -13.99 -4.78
C GLY A 317 9.15 -12.92 -4.00
N THR A 318 7.84 -12.93 -4.09
CA THR A 318 6.95 -12.10 -3.28
C THR A 318 6.47 -12.90 -2.08
N TRP A 319 6.58 -12.32 -0.90
CA TRP A 319 5.91 -12.79 0.29
C TRP A 319 4.63 -12.01 0.49
N ILE A 320 3.56 -12.74 0.77
CA ILE A 320 2.30 -12.18 1.24
C ILE A 320 2.05 -12.74 2.61
N TYR A 321 1.70 -11.87 3.52
CA TYR A 321 1.29 -12.21 4.87
C TYR A 321 -0.11 -11.66 5.10
N ARG A 322 -0.98 -12.48 5.66
CA ARG A 322 -2.29 -12.10 6.15
C ARG A 322 -2.41 -12.51 7.59
N SER A 323 -2.83 -11.60 8.43
CA SER A 323 -3.26 -11.86 9.80
C SER A 323 -4.75 -11.59 9.91
N THR A 324 -5.45 -12.52 10.50
CA THR A 324 -6.84 -12.35 10.92
C THR A 324 -6.90 -12.39 12.44
N PRO A 325 -8.01 -11.99 13.10
CA PRO A 325 -8.14 -12.14 14.54
C PRO A 325 -8.00 -13.58 15.06
N ASN A 326 -8.09 -14.58 14.19
CA ASN A 326 -8.08 -15.99 14.54
C ASN A 326 -6.88 -16.78 14.03
N GLU A 327 -6.22 -16.32 12.97
CA GLU A 327 -5.18 -17.08 12.27
C GLU A 327 -4.24 -16.17 11.48
N ASP A 328 -2.97 -16.57 11.43
CA ASP A 328 -1.93 -15.96 10.59
C ASP A 328 -1.60 -16.89 9.43
N THR A 329 -1.62 -16.37 8.22
CA THR A 329 -1.31 -17.12 6.99
C THR A 329 -0.18 -16.43 6.23
N THR A 330 0.80 -17.20 5.79
CA THR A 330 1.92 -16.70 4.99
C THR A 330 2.01 -17.48 3.69
N PHE A 331 2.07 -16.79 2.57
CA PHE A 331 2.30 -17.37 1.25
C PHE A 331 3.57 -16.83 0.61
N ILE A 332 4.21 -17.68 -0.19
CA ILE A 332 5.39 -17.33 -0.99
C ILE A 332 5.01 -17.55 -2.44
N PHE A 333 5.07 -16.51 -3.24
CA PHE A 333 4.97 -16.63 -4.70
C PHE A 333 6.37 -16.82 -5.28
N ALA A 334 6.57 -17.89 -6.04
CA ALA A 334 7.89 -18.35 -6.46
C ALA A 334 8.42 -17.70 -7.75
N ASN A 335 7.75 -16.72 -8.33
CA ASN A 335 8.02 -16.24 -9.69
C ASN A 335 9.05 -15.11 -9.82
N GLY A 336 9.95 -14.96 -8.87
CA GLY A 336 11.13 -14.08 -9.06
C GLY A 336 10.83 -12.58 -9.01
N ASP A 337 9.61 -12.18 -8.69
CA ASP A 337 9.16 -10.80 -8.73
C ASP A 337 8.89 -10.23 -7.34
N ARG A 338 9.07 -8.93 -7.19
CA ARG A 338 8.93 -8.22 -5.90
C ARG A 338 7.51 -7.75 -5.71
N GLY A 339 6.84 -8.16 -4.62
CA GLY A 339 5.57 -7.57 -4.22
C GLY A 339 5.73 -6.09 -3.89
N ILE A 340 4.89 -5.25 -4.48
CA ILE A 340 4.96 -3.79 -4.37
C ILE A 340 3.73 -3.23 -3.70
N GLU A 341 2.55 -3.72 -4.03
CA GLU A 341 1.29 -3.26 -3.48
C GLU A 341 0.32 -4.44 -3.28
N ILE A 342 -0.53 -4.34 -2.27
CA ILE A 342 -1.61 -5.27 -2.00
C ILE A 342 -2.88 -4.49 -1.67
N ASN A 343 -4.02 -4.95 -2.17
CA ASN A 343 -5.33 -4.41 -1.81
C ASN A 343 -6.34 -5.54 -1.67
N GLN A 344 -7.24 -5.42 -0.72
CA GLN A 344 -8.36 -6.34 -0.60
C GLN A 344 -9.42 -6.00 -1.64
N THR A 345 -9.96 -7.02 -2.29
CA THR A 345 -11.02 -6.90 -3.28
C THR A 345 -12.40 -7.12 -2.65
N THR A 346 -13.45 -6.68 -3.32
CA THR A 346 -14.83 -6.71 -2.79
C THR A 346 -15.38 -8.13 -2.58
N ASP A 347 -14.78 -9.13 -3.21
CA ASP A 347 -15.04 -10.56 -3.01
C ASP A 347 -14.30 -11.16 -1.80
N GLY A 348 -13.58 -10.33 -1.05
CA GLY A 348 -12.78 -10.73 0.12
C GLY A 348 -11.38 -11.24 -0.23
N GLY A 349 -11.05 -11.46 -1.49
CA GLY A 349 -9.73 -11.82 -1.96
C GLY A 349 -8.76 -10.63 -2.02
N PHE A 350 -7.64 -10.79 -2.72
CA PHE A 350 -6.63 -9.75 -2.81
C PHE A 350 -6.18 -9.54 -4.24
N ILE A 351 -5.84 -8.31 -4.58
CA ILE A 351 -5.11 -7.95 -5.79
C ILE A 351 -3.72 -7.44 -5.40
N ILE A 352 -2.70 -8.01 -6.00
CA ILE A 352 -1.30 -7.76 -5.66
C ILE A 352 -0.58 -7.30 -6.91
N GLY A 353 0.05 -6.13 -6.84
CA GLY A 353 0.99 -5.64 -7.84
C GLY A 353 2.42 -6.02 -7.44
N THR A 354 3.15 -6.60 -8.37
CA THR A 354 4.58 -6.86 -8.23
C THR A 354 5.37 -5.92 -9.14
N TRP A 355 6.61 -6.28 -9.49
CA TRP A 355 7.38 -5.51 -10.45
C TRP A 355 6.80 -5.59 -11.87
N ASP A 356 6.40 -6.76 -12.32
CA ASP A 356 5.88 -7.00 -13.67
C ASP A 356 4.57 -7.82 -13.69
N ILE A 357 4.20 -8.46 -12.58
CA ILE A 357 3.07 -9.39 -12.51
C ILE A 357 1.96 -8.82 -11.63
N LEU A 358 0.73 -8.99 -12.08
CA LEU A 358 -0.48 -8.75 -11.33
C LEU A 358 -1.09 -10.09 -10.90
N ILE A 359 -1.40 -10.22 -9.61
CA ILE A 359 -1.93 -11.45 -9.04
C ILE A 359 -3.25 -11.16 -8.34
N LYS A 360 -4.32 -11.87 -8.73
CA LYS A 360 -5.59 -11.88 -8.02
C LYS A 360 -5.75 -13.22 -7.31
N THR A 361 -5.98 -13.15 -6.01
CA THR A 361 -6.19 -14.32 -5.15
C THR A 361 -7.61 -14.36 -4.59
N ASP A 362 -7.99 -15.50 -4.08
CA ASP A 362 -9.14 -15.60 -3.17
C ASP A 362 -8.83 -15.03 -1.77
N SER A 363 -9.77 -15.20 -0.83
CA SER A 363 -9.61 -14.74 0.55
C SER A 363 -8.55 -15.50 1.34
N GLU A 364 -8.21 -16.72 0.92
CA GLU A 364 -7.21 -17.57 1.52
C GLU A 364 -5.83 -17.45 0.85
N LEU A 365 -5.68 -16.45 -0.02
CA LEU A 365 -4.47 -16.17 -0.80
C LEU A 365 -4.13 -17.21 -1.87
N PHE A 366 -5.08 -18.05 -2.31
CA PHE A 366 -4.86 -18.96 -3.42
C PHE A 366 -5.18 -18.31 -4.76
N TYR A 367 -4.46 -18.73 -5.80
CA TYR A 367 -4.77 -18.39 -7.20
C TYR A 367 -4.41 -19.58 -8.10
N GLU A 368 -5.11 -19.75 -9.22
CA GLU A 368 -4.86 -20.76 -10.24
C GLU A 368 -4.56 -20.10 -11.60
#